data_e579bf6b718de3a2f82467144dd2f4a9
#
_entry.id   e579bf6b718de3a2f82467144dd2f4a9
#
_cell.length_a   1.000
_cell.length_b   1.000
_cell.length_c   1.000
_cell.angle_alpha   90.00
_cell.angle_beta   90.00
_cell.angle_gamma   90.00
#
_symmetry.space_group_name_H-M   'P 1'
#
loop_
_entity.id
_entity.type
_entity.pdbx_description
1 polymer ?
#
loop_
_entity_poly.entity_id
_entity_poly.type
_entity_poly.pdbx_seq_one_letter_code
_entity_poly.pdbx_strand_id
1 'polypeptide(L)'
;MNRRLFVASAAAATLRGSESKLLLPSDKPDELNFRLMWYSPVPPIDQTTYQLQVKGLVEKPQALSIADLRRLPHESQNTRMKCVQCWSARADWGGFRFGHLLEAAKPRKNAKAVRLECADKWYEYFLIEDLLKPRVIFAMDMHGQPLADRHGAPLRLIDPGRYGYKSAKLITSIEFVEEGKGSMACDIGPYYTPGGEIQAGYDTPLDLGGKTKRKISGGEITDY
;
A
#
# COMPACT_ATOMS: atom_id res chain seq x y z
N MET A 1 41.83 -43.68 -43.39
CA MET A 1 41.33 -43.59 -42.01
C MET A 1 41.25 -42.13 -41.60
N ASN A 2 40.07 -41.48 -41.76
CA ASN A 2 39.89 -40.08 -41.42
C ASN A 2 39.05 -39.98 -40.12
N ARG A 3 39.72 -39.53 -39.06
CA ARG A 3 39.05 -39.18 -37.79
C ARG A 3 38.52 -37.77 -37.88
N ARG A 4 37.22 -37.63 -37.95
CA ARG A 4 36.53 -36.31 -37.79
C ARG A 4 36.37 -36.04 -36.28
N LEU A 5 37.04 -35.00 -35.81
CA LEU A 5 36.80 -34.42 -34.49
C LEU A 5 35.48 -33.65 -34.50
N PHE A 6 34.53 -34.06 -33.68
CA PHE A 6 33.38 -33.27 -33.35
C PHE A 6 33.73 -32.26 -32.27
N VAL A 7 33.74 -30.99 -32.60
CA VAL A 7 33.82 -29.90 -31.62
C VAL A 7 32.42 -29.61 -31.18
N ALA A 8 32.06 -29.98 -29.95
CA ALA A 8 30.80 -29.58 -29.33
C ALA A 8 30.95 -28.12 -28.87
N SER A 9 30.25 -27.21 -29.53
CA SER A 9 30.14 -25.83 -29.13
C SER A 9 29.12 -25.74 -28.00
N ALA A 10 29.61 -25.55 -26.76
CA ALA A 10 28.76 -25.24 -25.62
C ALA A 10 28.28 -23.77 -25.74
N ALA A 11 27.05 -23.56 -26.12
CA ALA A 11 26.41 -22.26 -26.05
C ALA A 11 26.20 -21.91 -24.55
N ALA A 12 27.06 -21.04 -24.04
CA ALA A 12 26.82 -20.39 -22.76
C ALA A 12 25.59 -19.51 -22.85
N ALA A 13 24.47 -19.98 -22.33
CA ALA A 13 23.30 -19.16 -22.11
C ALA A 13 23.65 -18.14 -21.01
N THR A 14 24.00 -16.93 -21.40
CA THR A 14 24.08 -15.79 -20.49
C THR A 14 22.67 -15.48 -19.99
N LEU A 15 22.38 -15.93 -18.77
CA LEU A 15 21.27 -15.44 -17.97
C LEU A 15 21.51 -13.93 -17.76
N ARG A 16 20.94 -13.12 -18.64
CA ARG A 16 20.76 -11.69 -18.36
C ARG A 16 19.76 -11.61 -17.22
N GLY A 17 20.27 -11.46 -15.99
CA GLY A 17 19.46 -11.02 -14.87
C GLY A 17 18.83 -9.70 -15.29
N SER A 18 17.50 -9.66 -15.35
CA SER A 18 16.79 -8.40 -15.53
C SER A 18 17.13 -7.57 -14.29
N GLU A 19 17.90 -6.49 -14.44
CA GLU A 19 18.02 -5.48 -13.41
C GLU A 19 16.60 -4.99 -13.12
N SER A 20 16.06 -5.37 -11.96
CA SER A 20 14.74 -4.92 -11.55
C SER A 20 14.79 -3.41 -11.41
N LYS A 21 14.10 -2.72 -12.31
CA LYS A 21 14.06 -1.25 -12.32
C LYS A 21 13.42 -0.78 -11.02
N LEU A 22 14.15 0.01 -10.23
CA LEU A 22 13.63 0.56 -8.98
C LEU A 22 12.38 1.41 -9.23
N LEU A 23 11.43 1.30 -8.31
CA LEU A 23 10.28 2.20 -8.23
C LEU A 23 10.76 3.54 -7.66
N LEU A 24 10.61 4.59 -8.44
CA LEU A 24 11.04 5.94 -8.09
C LEU A 24 9.82 6.87 -7.98
N PRO A 25 9.87 7.88 -7.11
CA PRO A 25 8.84 8.90 -7.04
C PRO A 25 8.68 9.62 -8.38
N SER A 26 7.46 10.04 -8.66
CA SER A 26 7.15 10.85 -9.85
C SER A 26 6.18 11.97 -9.47
N ASP A 27 6.58 13.21 -9.69
CA ASP A 27 5.71 14.38 -9.51
C ASP A 27 4.68 14.52 -10.64
N LYS A 28 4.89 13.82 -11.76
CA LYS A 28 3.93 13.79 -12.85
C LYS A 28 2.84 12.77 -12.56
N PRO A 29 1.56 13.15 -12.73
CA PRO A 29 0.47 12.19 -12.62
C PRO A 29 0.59 11.14 -13.74
N ASP A 30 0.14 9.93 -13.42
CA ASP A 30 -0.04 8.89 -14.43
C ASP A 30 -1.34 9.12 -15.22
N GLU A 31 -1.67 8.18 -16.10
CA GLU A 31 -2.86 8.23 -16.96
C GLU A 31 -4.19 8.22 -16.18
N LEU A 32 -4.15 7.80 -14.92
CA LEU A 32 -5.30 7.77 -13.99
C LEU A 32 -5.28 8.93 -13.00
N ASN A 33 -4.35 9.88 -13.20
CA ASN A 33 -4.14 11.06 -12.36
C ASN A 33 -3.58 10.75 -10.95
N PHE A 34 -2.94 9.59 -10.75
CA PHE A 34 -2.21 9.29 -9.53
C PHE A 34 -0.77 9.81 -9.62
N ARG A 35 -0.33 10.51 -8.58
CA ARG A 35 1.08 10.79 -8.37
C ARG A 35 1.71 9.68 -7.56
N LEU A 36 2.82 9.14 -8.05
CA LEU A 36 3.46 7.97 -7.47
C LEU A 36 4.57 8.42 -6.50
N MET A 37 4.28 8.34 -5.22
CA MET A 37 5.21 8.69 -4.15
C MET A 37 5.71 7.43 -3.46
N TRP A 38 7.03 7.37 -3.23
CA TRP A 38 7.71 6.31 -2.49
C TRP A 38 8.57 6.97 -1.41
N TYR A 39 8.63 6.36 -0.23
CA TYR A 39 9.49 6.88 0.84
C TYR A 39 10.97 6.64 0.52
N SER A 40 11.29 5.47 0.00
CA SER A 40 12.62 5.18 -0.52
C SER A 40 12.52 4.40 -1.84
N PRO A 41 13.54 4.48 -2.72
CA PRO A 41 13.61 3.62 -3.89
C PRO A 41 13.55 2.14 -3.47
N VAL A 42 12.73 1.37 -4.13
CA VAL A 42 12.50 -0.03 -3.83
C VAL A 42 12.32 -0.83 -5.12
N PRO A 43 12.88 -2.04 -5.25
CA PRO A 43 12.56 -2.91 -6.37
C PRO A 43 11.10 -3.38 -6.27
N PRO A 44 10.46 -3.72 -7.39
CA PRO A 44 9.20 -4.43 -7.38
C PRO A 44 9.29 -5.69 -6.51
N ILE A 45 8.21 -5.98 -5.78
CA ILE A 45 8.16 -7.17 -4.94
C ILE A 45 8.00 -8.41 -5.83
N ASP A 46 8.84 -9.40 -5.64
CA ASP A 46 8.66 -10.70 -6.28
C ASP A 46 7.42 -11.38 -5.72
N GLN A 47 6.36 -11.41 -6.54
CA GLN A 47 5.07 -11.95 -6.15
C GLN A 47 5.09 -13.48 -5.95
N THR A 48 6.09 -14.18 -6.48
CA THR A 48 6.21 -15.65 -6.34
C THR A 48 6.70 -16.05 -4.94
N THR A 49 7.48 -15.19 -4.30
CA THR A 49 8.04 -15.40 -2.97
C THR A 49 7.39 -14.55 -1.88
N TYR A 50 6.48 -13.65 -2.28
CA TYR A 50 5.83 -12.74 -1.34
C TYR A 50 5.02 -13.49 -0.28
N GLN A 51 5.19 -13.03 0.96
CA GLN A 51 4.38 -13.45 2.10
C GLN A 51 4.06 -12.24 2.98
N LEU A 52 2.77 -11.98 3.18
CA LEU A 52 2.31 -11.02 4.18
C LEU A 52 2.51 -11.60 5.57
N GLN A 53 3.33 -10.93 6.38
CA GLN A 53 3.55 -11.33 7.77
C GLN A 53 2.46 -10.74 8.67
N VAL A 54 1.66 -11.59 9.32
CA VAL A 54 0.70 -11.19 10.35
C VAL A 54 1.25 -11.63 11.70
N LYS A 55 1.61 -10.67 12.54
CA LYS A 55 2.40 -10.91 13.76
C LYS A 55 2.01 -9.99 14.93
N GLY A 56 2.79 -10.03 16.01
CA GLY A 56 2.62 -9.20 17.20
C GLY A 56 1.64 -9.82 18.21
N LEU A 57 0.74 -9.01 18.75
CA LEU A 57 -0.22 -9.42 19.80
C LEU A 57 -1.38 -10.24 19.21
N VAL A 58 -1.05 -11.39 18.64
CA VAL A 58 -2.01 -12.37 18.09
C VAL A 58 -1.81 -13.75 18.72
N GLU A 59 -2.84 -14.58 18.68
CA GLU A 59 -2.74 -15.99 19.08
C GLU A 59 -2.21 -16.86 17.93
N LYS A 60 -2.47 -16.45 16.68
CA LYS A 60 -2.13 -17.19 15.47
C LYS A 60 -1.34 -16.31 14.50
N PRO A 61 -0.03 -16.17 14.66
CA PRO A 61 0.83 -15.55 13.65
C PRO A 61 0.73 -16.31 12.32
N GLN A 62 0.77 -15.58 11.21
CA GLN A 62 0.62 -16.15 9.88
C GLN A 62 1.62 -15.54 8.91
N ALA A 63 1.99 -16.33 7.91
CA ALA A 63 2.72 -15.89 6.73
C ALA A 63 1.86 -16.26 5.52
N LEU A 64 1.19 -15.28 4.91
CA LEU A 64 0.16 -15.50 3.90
C LEU A 64 0.73 -15.18 2.51
N SER A 65 0.76 -16.18 1.64
CA SER A 65 1.09 -16.01 0.23
C SER A 65 0.00 -15.22 -0.52
N ILE A 66 0.30 -14.77 -1.73
CA ILE A 66 -0.72 -14.15 -2.60
C ILE A 66 -1.91 -15.10 -2.82
N ALA A 67 -1.63 -16.40 -3.00
CA ALA A 67 -2.69 -17.40 -3.16
C ALA A 67 -3.58 -17.52 -1.92
N ASP A 68 -3.02 -17.38 -0.71
CA ASP A 68 -3.80 -17.37 0.53
C ASP A 68 -4.67 -16.12 0.62
N LEU A 69 -4.11 -14.94 0.32
CA LEU A 69 -4.85 -13.68 0.32
C LEU A 69 -5.98 -13.67 -0.71
N ARG A 70 -5.77 -14.28 -1.88
CA ARG A 70 -6.77 -14.41 -2.95
C ARG A 70 -7.95 -15.33 -2.59
N ARG A 71 -7.79 -16.21 -1.58
CA ARG A 71 -8.89 -17.05 -1.07
C ARG A 71 -9.80 -16.34 -0.07
N LEU A 72 -9.38 -15.18 0.46
CA LEU A 72 -10.24 -14.37 1.30
C LEU A 72 -11.44 -13.84 0.49
N PRO A 73 -12.60 -13.61 1.12
CA PRO A 73 -13.73 -12.98 0.46
C PRO A 73 -13.31 -11.69 -0.22
N HIS A 74 -13.52 -11.62 -1.52
CA HIS A 74 -13.08 -10.52 -2.38
C HIS A 74 -14.22 -9.56 -2.67
N GLU A 75 -13.96 -8.27 -2.51
CA GLU A 75 -14.89 -7.20 -2.80
C GLU A 75 -14.26 -6.19 -3.75
N SER A 76 -15.11 -5.46 -4.46
CA SER A 76 -14.70 -4.35 -5.33
C SER A 76 -15.46 -3.08 -4.96
N GLN A 77 -14.75 -1.96 -5.04
CA GLN A 77 -15.36 -0.64 -4.79
C GLN A 77 -14.73 0.43 -5.66
N ASN A 78 -15.56 1.32 -6.19
CA ASN A 78 -15.09 2.56 -6.81
C ASN A 78 -14.86 3.60 -5.71
N THR A 79 -13.62 4.05 -5.57
CA THR A 79 -13.22 4.92 -4.46
C THR A 79 -12.25 5.98 -4.90
N ARG A 80 -12.50 7.22 -4.46
CA ARG A 80 -11.55 8.31 -4.59
C ARG A 80 -10.48 8.19 -3.50
N MET A 81 -9.24 8.43 -3.88
CA MET A 81 -8.13 8.70 -2.97
C MET A 81 -7.75 10.18 -3.08
N LYS A 82 -7.66 10.86 -1.94
CA LYS A 82 -7.24 12.25 -1.86
C LYS A 82 -5.84 12.36 -1.26
N CYS A 83 -4.96 13.10 -1.90
CA CYS A 83 -3.66 13.47 -1.33
C CYS A 83 -3.75 14.78 -0.56
N VAL A 84 -2.93 14.94 0.47
CA VAL A 84 -2.75 16.20 1.19
C VAL A 84 -2.17 17.30 0.28
N GLN A 85 -1.48 16.94 -0.79
CA GLN A 85 -0.89 17.83 -1.80
C GLN A 85 -1.88 18.29 -2.88
N CYS A 86 -3.17 18.35 -2.57
CA CYS A 86 -4.20 18.95 -3.43
C CYS A 86 -4.51 18.21 -4.74
N TRP A 87 -4.22 16.95 -4.84
CA TRP A 87 -4.66 16.10 -5.94
C TRP A 87 -5.55 14.95 -5.45
N SER A 88 -6.39 14.47 -6.31
CA SER A 88 -7.18 13.26 -6.06
C SER A 88 -7.32 12.45 -7.34
N ALA A 89 -7.46 11.15 -7.17
CA ALA A 89 -7.73 10.22 -8.26
C ALA A 89 -8.74 9.19 -7.81
N ARG A 90 -9.51 8.64 -8.74
CA ARG A 90 -10.53 7.63 -8.50
C ARG A 90 -10.21 6.37 -9.28
N ALA A 91 -10.40 5.21 -8.63
CA ALA A 91 -10.23 3.94 -9.29
C ALA A 91 -11.19 2.89 -8.72
N ASP A 92 -11.37 1.80 -9.46
CA ASP A 92 -12.02 0.60 -8.97
C ASP A 92 -10.96 -0.27 -8.28
N TRP A 93 -11.12 -0.46 -6.98
CA TRP A 93 -10.20 -1.22 -6.15
C TRP A 93 -10.83 -2.56 -5.78
N GLY A 94 -10.07 -3.64 -5.96
CA GLY A 94 -10.49 -4.99 -5.58
C GLY A 94 -9.57 -5.60 -4.54
N GLY A 95 -10.14 -6.32 -3.58
CA GLY A 95 -9.37 -6.95 -2.51
C GLY A 95 -10.24 -7.46 -1.38
N PHE A 96 -9.73 -7.49 -0.16
CA PHE A 96 -10.42 -8.07 0.99
C PHE A 96 -10.54 -7.07 2.15
N ARG A 97 -11.50 -7.32 3.05
CA ARG A 97 -11.69 -6.53 4.27
C ARG A 97 -10.79 -7.03 5.40
N PHE A 98 -10.33 -6.10 6.22
CA PHE A 98 -9.45 -6.40 7.36
C PHE A 98 -10.07 -7.42 8.34
N GLY A 99 -11.41 -7.44 8.49
CA GLY A 99 -12.11 -8.36 9.37
C GLY A 99 -11.73 -9.81 9.17
N HIS A 100 -11.48 -10.24 7.92
CA HIS A 100 -11.08 -11.62 7.62
C HIS A 100 -9.70 -11.98 8.18
N LEU A 101 -8.75 -11.04 8.14
CA LEU A 101 -7.45 -11.24 8.78
C LEU A 101 -7.56 -11.20 10.30
N LEU A 102 -8.41 -10.32 10.84
CA LEU A 102 -8.65 -10.18 12.27
C LEU A 102 -9.18 -11.50 12.86
N GLU A 103 -10.19 -12.11 12.23
CA GLU A 103 -10.75 -13.39 12.65
C GLU A 103 -9.71 -14.51 12.61
N ALA A 104 -8.90 -14.56 11.55
CA ALA A 104 -7.90 -15.59 11.37
C ALA A 104 -6.73 -15.46 12.36
N ALA A 105 -6.26 -14.23 12.62
CA ALA A 105 -5.11 -13.94 13.49
C ALA A 105 -5.44 -14.09 14.97
N LYS A 106 -6.70 -13.89 15.37
CA LYS A 106 -7.16 -13.91 16.77
C LYS A 106 -6.34 -12.97 17.66
N PRO A 107 -6.54 -11.66 17.54
CA PRO A 107 -5.76 -10.70 18.33
C PRO A 107 -6.04 -10.90 19.83
N ARG A 108 -4.99 -10.70 20.63
CA ARG A 108 -5.08 -10.72 22.08
C ARG A 108 -5.88 -9.51 22.59
N LYS A 109 -6.45 -9.60 23.78
CA LYS A 109 -7.32 -8.56 24.36
C LYS A 109 -6.67 -7.19 24.48
N ASN A 110 -5.35 -7.14 24.64
CA ASN A 110 -4.59 -5.90 24.72
C ASN A 110 -4.14 -5.36 23.35
N ALA A 111 -4.38 -6.05 22.24
CA ALA A 111 -4.17 -5.50 20.90
C ALA A 111 -5.23 -4.43 20.61
N LYS A 112 -4.83 -3.18 20.42
CA LYS A 112 -5.71 -2.05 20.12
C LYS A 112 -5.46 -1.43 18.76
N ALA A 113 -4.27 -1.63 18.24
CA ALA A 113 -3.84 -1.06 16.98
C ALA A 113 -3.06 -2.07 16.14
N VAL A 114 -2.83 -1.71 14.90
CA VAL A 114 -1.91 -2.41 14.01
C VAL A 114 -0.88 -1.43 13.46
N ARG A 115 0.33 -1.93 13.26
CA ARG A 115 1.37 -1.29 12.49
C ARG A 115 1.47 -1.98 11.15
N LEU A 116 1.32 -1.24 10.07
CA LEU A 116 1.61 -1.69 8.71
C LEU A 116 3.06 -1.34 8.37
N GLU A 117 3.81 -2.29 7.86
CA GLU A 117 5.17 -2.08 7.34
C GLU A 117 5.18 -2.33 5.85
N CYS A 118 5.95 -1.52 5.13
CA CYS A 118 6.04 -1.53 3.67
C CYS A 118 7.47 -1.77 3.20
N ALA A 119 7.63 -2.33 2.01
CA ALA A 119 8.95 -2.64 1.45
C ALA A 119 9.81 -1.39 1.21
N ASP A 120 9.21 -0.23 0.96
CA ASP A 120 9.90 1.06 0.82
C ASP A 120 10.25 1.73 2.16
N LYS A 121 10.16 1.00 3.27
CA LYS A 121 10.38 1.45 4.65
C LYS A 121 9.30 2.37 5.20
N TRP A 122 8.24 2.64 4.45
CA TRP A 122 7.07 3.32 4.98
C TRP A 122 6.42 2.51 6.09
N TYR A 123 5.89 3.15 7.11
CA TYR A 123 5.05 2.52 8.12
C TYR A 123 3.88 3.41 8.50
N GLU A 124 2.78 2.78 8.90
CA GLU A 124 1.58 3.45 9.41
C GLU A 124 0.99 2.71 10.59
N TYR A 125 0.38 3.47 11.50
CA TYR A 125 -0.44 2.93 12.57
C TYR A 125 -1.91 3.22 12.35
N PHE A 126 -2.75 2.25 12.69
CA PHE A 126 -4.21 2.37 12.68
C PHE A 126 -4.78 1.73 13.94
N LEU A 127 -5.84 2.31 14.50
CA LEU A 127 -6.67 1.56 15.43
C LEU A 127 -7.35 0.41 14.67
N ILE A 128 -7.55 -0.72 15.36
CA ILE A 128 -8.23 -1.88 14.76
C ILE A 128 -9.63 -1.47 14.25
N GLU A 129 -10.37 -0.68 15.01
CA GLU A 129 -11.69 -0.17 14.64
C GLU A 129 -11.68 0.68 13.37
N ASP A 130 -10.61 1.41 13.11
CA ASP A 130 -10.47 2.21 11.90
C ASP A 130 -10.36 1.36 10.64
N LEU A 131 -9.62 0.26 10.71
CA LEU A 131 -9.50 -0.68 9.58
C LEU A 131 -10.78 -1.49 9.33
N LEU A 132 -11.68 -1.54 10.31
CA LEU A 132 -12.99 -2.19 10.18
C LEU A 132 -14.07 -1.26 9.60
N LYS A 133 -13.78 0.03 9.40
CA LYS A 133 -14.71 0.97 8.81
C LYS A 133 -15.15 0.53 7.42
N PRO A 134 -16.41 0.80 7.05
CA PRO A 134 -16.88 0.58 5.69
C PRO A 134 -15.96 1.23 4.67
N ARG A 135 -15.73 0.54 3.53
CA ARG A 135 -14.89 1.00 2.41
C ARG A 135 -13.37 1.07 2.66
N VAL A 136 -12.88 0.72 3.87
CA VAL A 136 -11.46 0.43 4.06
C VAL A 136 -11.18 -0.96 3.50
N ILE A 137 -10.26 -1.05 2.54
CA ILE A 137 -9.97 -2.31 1.83
C ILE A 137 -8.46 -2.51 1.65
N PHE A 138 -8.02 -3.74 1.84
CA PHE A 138 -6.70 -4.20 1.45
C PHE A 138 -6.76 -4.62 -0.02
N ALA A 139 -6.33 -3.74 -0.91
CA ALA A 139 -6.47 -3.92 -2.35
C ALA A 139 -5.32 -4.71 -2.94
N MET A 140 -5.66 -5.65 -3.81
CA MET A 140 -4.78 -6.47 -4.62
C MET A 140 -5.00 -6.25 -6.11
N ASP A 141 -6.11 -5.57 -6.47
CA ASP A 141 -6.51 -5.30 -7.85
C ASP A 141 -6.88 -3.84 -8.04
N MET A 142 -6.74 -3.37 -9.27
CA MET A 142 -7.18 -2.06 -9.73
C MET A 142 -7.82 -2.22 -11.12
N HIS A 143 -9.05 -1.70 -11.29
CA HIS A 143 -9.83 -1.87 -12.52
C HIS A 143 -9.95 -3.32 -12.99
N GLY A 144 -10.15 -4.26 -12.05
CA GLY A 144 -10.30 -5.69 -12.33
C GLY A 144 -9.03 -6.41 -12.78
N GLN A 145 -7.87 -5.74 -12.71
CA GLN A 145 -6.55 -6.32 -13.01
C GLN A 145 -5.68 -6.35 -11.76
N PRO A 146 -4.75 -7.29 -11.62
CA PRO A 146 -3.77 -7.27 -10.52
C PRO A 146 -3.07 -5.91 -10.46
N LEU A 147 -2.81 -5.42 -9.24
CA LEU A 147 -2.10 -4.18 -9.03
C LEU A 147 -0.78 -4.15 -9.81
N ALA A 148 -0.54 -3.06 -10.51
CA ALA A 148 0.78 -2.78 -11.07
C ALA A 148 1.75 -2.39 -9.94
N ASP A 149 3.05 -2.68 -10.12
CA ASP A 149 4.10 -2.35 -9.14
C ASP A 149 4.06 -0.89 -8.73
N ARG A 150 3.92 0.02 -9.70
CA ARG A 150 3.79 1.47 -9.47
C ARG A 150 2.61 1.86 -8.59
N HIS A 151 1.57 1.04 -8.50
CA HIS A 151 0.40 1.27 -7.65
C HIS A 151 0.49 0.54 -6.30
N GLY A 152 1.60 -0.16 -6.03
CA GLY A 152 1.88 -0.76 -4.74
C GLY A 152 1.58 -2.25 -4.65
N ALA A 153 1.75 -2.99 -5.78
CA ALA A 153 1.65 -4.44 -5.77
C ALA A 153 2.62 -5.09 -4.75
N PRO A 154 2.25 -6.23 -4.19
CA PRO A 154 1.03 -6.99 -4.43
C PRO A 154 -0.14 -6.57 -3.53
N LEU A 155 0.10 -5.75 -2.50
CA LEU A 155 -0.89 -5.39 -1.49
C LEU A 155 -0.75 -3.93 -1.06
N ARG A 156 -1.87 -3.22 -1.05
CA ARG A 156 -1.95 -1.86 -0.53
C ARG A 156 -3.22 -1.63 0.29
N LEU A 157 -3.20 -0.62 1.14
CA LEU A 157 -4.39 -0.14 1.83
C LEU A 157 -5.06 0.97 1.00
N ILE A 158 -6.38 0.98 0.97
CA ILE A 158 -7.23 2.08 0.53
C ILE A 158 -8.14 2.45 1.68
N ASP A 159 -7.94 3.65 2.22
CA ASP A 159 -8.80 4.26 3.22
C ASP A 159 -9.34 5.57 2.67
N PRO A 160 -10.58 5.61 2.19
CA PRO A 160 -11.15 6.80 1.55
C PRO A 160 -11.43 7.94 2.53
N GLY A 161 -11.54 7.65 3.82
CA GLY A 161 -11.75 8.64 4.88
C GLY A 161 -10.49 9.40 5.28
N ARG A 162 -9.32 9.01 4.75
CA ARG A 162 -8.03 9.58 5.10
C ARG A 162 -7.22 10.01 3.89
N TYR A 163 -6.32 10.97 4.11
CA TYR A 163 -5.39 11.38 3.07
C TYR A 163 -4.52 10.22 2.59
N GLY A 164 -4.15 10.28 1.32
CA GLY A 164 -3.45 9.20 0.60
C GLY A 164 -2.14 8.71 1.24
N TYR A 165 -1.50 9.52 2.10
CA TYR A 165 -0.31 9.06 2.83
C TYR A 165 -0.64 7.94 3.83
N LYS A 166 -1.89 7.85 4.30
CA LYS A 166 -2.37 6.72 5.13
C LYS A 166 -2.65 5.46 4.30
N SER A 167 -2.80 5.58 2.99
CA SER A 167 -3.03 4.43 2.09
C SER A 167 -1.72 3.73 1.72
N ALA A 168 -1.13 3.05 2.73
CA ALA A 168 0.15 2.35 2.63
C ALA A 168 0.22 1.41 1.41
N LYS A 169 1.39 1.34 0.77
CA LYS A 169 1.67 0.54 -0.44
C LYS A 169 2.77 -0.48 -0.17
N LEU A 170 2.86 -1.54 -1.00
CA LEU A 170 3.89 -2.58 -0.84
C LEU A 170 3.90 -3.16 0.57
N ILE A 171 2.73 -3.41 1.15
CA ILE A 171 2.60 -3.88 2.53
C ILE A 171 3.23 -5.26 2.66
N THR A 172 4.18 -5.40 3.59
CA THR A 172 4.88 -6.66 3.87
C THR A 172 4.52 -7.25 5.24
N SER A 173 4.02 -6.41 6.16
CA SER A 173 3.69 -6.87 7.52
C SER A 173 2.51 -6.09 8.10
N ILE A 174 1.69 -6.82 8.83
CA ILE A 174 0.62 -6.33 9.71
C ILE A 174 0.95 -6.80 11.12
N GLU A 175 1.39 -5.90 11.98
CA GLU A 175 1.76 -6.20 13.36
C GLU A 175 0.72 -5.65 14.32
N PHE A 176 0.09 -6.54 15.11
CA PHE A 176 -0.85 -6.15 16.16
C PHE A 176 -0.10 -5.65 17.38
N VAL A 177 -0.44 -4.45 17.84
CA VAL A 177 0.23 -3.74 18.92
C VAL A 177 -0.77 -3.22 19.95
N GLU A 178 -0.29 -2.92 21.16
CA GLU A 178 -1.13 -2.38 22.21
C GLU A 178 -1.55 -0.93 21.95
N GLU A 179 -0.64 -0.13 21.38
CA GLU A 179 -0.86 1.28 21.06
C GLU A 179 -0.37 1.59 19.65
N GLY A 180 -1.10 2.45 18.94
CA GLY A 180 -0.64 3.06 17.70
C GLY A 180 0.15 4.34 17.99
N LYS A 181 1.42 4.39 17.56
CA LYS A 181 2.32 5.53 17.84
C LYS A 181 2.71 6.28 16.57
N GLY A 182 1.91 7.26 16.19
CA GLY A 182 2.28 8.19 15.11
C GLY A 182 2.05 7.63 13.70
N SER A 183 2.82 8.16 12.78
CA SER A 183 2.81 7.85 11.35
C SER A 183 4.15 8.27 10.79
N MET A 184 4.70 7.51 9.84
CA MET A 184 5.92 7.91 9.14
C MET A 184 5.82 9.31 8.53
N ALA A 185 4.63 9.67 8.06
CA ALA A 185 4.39 11.00 7.50
C ALA A 185 4.66 12.12 8.51
N CYS A 186 4.35 11.92 9.80
CA CYS A 186 4.58 12.93 10.85
C CYS A 186 6.06 13.20 11.08
N ASP A 187 6.92 12.23 10.82
CA ASP A 187 8.38 12.38 10.91
C ASP A 187 8.95 13.18 9.74
N ILE A 188 8.20 13.25 8.62
CA ILE A 188 8.64 13.95 7.41
C ILE A 188 8.26 15.43 7.45
N GLY A 189 7.09 15.77 7.96
CA GLY A 189 6.65 17.15 7.95
C GLY A 189 5.50 17.49 8.88
N PRO A 190 5.44 18.73 9.38
CA PRO A 190 4.51 19.17 10.41
C PRO A 190 3.05 19.32 9.95
N TYR A 191 2.79 19.19 8.66
CA TYR A 191 1.46 19.28 8.07
C TYR A 191 0.75 17.92 8.01
N TYR A 192 1.44 16.83 8.28
CA TYR A 192 0.84 15.52 8.41
C TYR A 192 0.32 15.31 9.84
N THR A 193 -0.83 14.68 9.96
CA THR A 193 -1.40 14.30 11.26
C THR A 193 -1.39 12.78 11.41
N PRO A 194 -1.24 12.24 12.63
CA PRO A 194 -1.24 10.79 12.83
C PRO A 194 -2.51 10.11 12.32
N GLY A 195 -3.66 10.74 12.45
CA GLY A 195 -4.95 10.22 12.00
C GLY A 195 -5.15 10.34 10.49
N GLY A 196 -4.71 11.45 9.91
CA GLY A 196 -4.82 11.69 8.47
C GLY A 196 -6.23 11.93 7.95
N GLU A 197 -7.17 12.26 8.84
CA GLU A 197 -8.57 12.49 8.47
C GLU A 197 -8.70 13.64 7.46
N ILE A 198 -9.47 13.41 6.41
CA ILE A 198 -9.74 14.41 5.39
C ILE A 198 -10.62 15.49 5.98
N GLN A 199 -10.20 16.74 5.81
CA GLN A 199 -11.00 17.91 6.18
C GLN A 199 -11.75 18.39 4.94
N ALA A 200 -13.06 18.15 4.91
CA ALA A 200 -13.91 18.61 3.82
C ALA A 200 -13.84 20.15 3.66
N GLY A 201 -13.77 20.62 2.42
CA GLY A 201 -13.74 22.04 2.10
C GLY A 201 -12.37 22.72 2.30
N TYR A 202 -11.34 21.99 2.69
CA TYR A 202 -9.99 22.53 2.87
C TYR A 202 -8.94 21.65 2.25
N ASP A 203 -7.86 22.26 1.82
CA ASP A 203 -6.60 21.58 1.53
C ASP A 203 -5.44 22.22 2.30
N THR A 204 -4.30 21.55 2.32
CA THR A 204 -3.08 22.02 2.99
C THR A 204 -1.95 22.01 1.97
N PRO A 205 -1.86 23.04 1.11
CA PRO A 205 -0.87 23.10 0.05
C PRO A 205 0.53 23.24 0.63
N LEU A 206 1.48 22.46 0.10
CA LEU A 206 2.88 22.48 0.54
C LEU A 206 3.57 23.78 0.20
N ASP A 207 3.20 24.43 -0.90
CA ASP A 207 3.69 25.74 -1.34
C ASP A 207 3.39 26.86 -0.34
N LEU A 208 2.39 26.68 0.52
CA LEU A 208 2.04 27.61 1.59
C LEU A 208 2.66 27.21 2.95
N GLY A 209 3.70 26.37 2.95
CA GLY A 209 4.42 25.97 4.14
C GLY A 209 3.72 24.97 5.04
N GLY A 210 2.71 24.26 4.54
CA GLY A 210 2.04 23.12 5.20
C GLY A 210 1.23 23.43 6.47
N LYS A 211 1.33 24.67 7.00
CA LYS A 211 0.57 25.11 8.18
C LYS A 211 -0.71 25.87 7.80
N THR A 212 -0.78 26.37 6.59
CA THR A 212 -1.87 27.18 6.11
C THR A 212 -2.90 26.32 5.39
N LYS A 213 -4.14 26.32 5.88
CA LYS A 213 -5.25 25.67 5.20
C LYS A 213 -5.84 26.64 4.18
N ARG A 214 -6.06 26.17 2.96
CA ARG A 214 -6.75 26.90 1.91
C ARG A 214 -8.18 26.35 1.78
N LYS A 215 -9.15 27.25 1.84
CA LYS A 215 -10.53 26.88 1.54
C LYS A 215 -10.67 26.59 0.05
N ILE A 216 -11.26 25.44 -0.29
CA ILE A 216 -11.59 25.08 -1.66
C ILE A 216 -13.09 25.18 -1.86
N SER A 217 -13.48 25.79 -2.99
CA SER A 217 -14.88 25.92 -3.38
C SER A 217 -15.33 24.65 -4.10
N GLY A 218 -16.28 23.96 -3.49
CA GLY A 218 -17.00 22.86 -4.12
C GLY A 218 -16.23 21.55 -4.28
N GLY A 219 -16.93 20.46 -4.15
CA GLY A 219 -16.49 19.15 -4.63
C GLY A 219 -15.49 18.39 -3.77
N GLU A 220 -15.21 18.85 -2.55
CA GLU A 220 -14.46 18.00 -1.65
C GLU A 220 -15.35 16.99 -0.99
N ILE A 221 -14.97 15.86 -1.24
CA ILE A 221 -15.35 14.52 -0.86
C ILE A 221 -16.30 14.47 0.32
N THR A 222 -17.56 14.45 0.02
CA THR A 222 -18.59 13.84 0.85
C THR A 222 -18.94 12.44 0.32
N ASP A 223 -18.36 12.06 -0.81
CA ASP A 223 -18.62 10.84 -1.55
C ASP A 223 -17.35 9.97 -1.56
N TYR A 224 -17.25 9.11 -0.58
CA TYR A 224 -16.16 8.17 -0.37
C TYR A 224 -16.31 6.90 -1.21
#